data_c19d05ddec22240d064a7c56a6dfe188
#
_entry.id   c19d05ddec22240d064a7c56a6dfe188
#
_cell.length_a   1.000
_cell.length_b   1.000
_cell.length_c   1.000
_cell.angle_alpha   90.00
_cell.angle_beta   90.00
_cell.angle_gamma   90.00
#
_symmetry.space_group_name_H-M   'P 1'
#
loop_
_entity.id
_entity.type
_entity.pdbx_description
1 polymer ?
#
loop_
_entity_poly.entity_id
_entity_poly.type
_entity_poly.pdbx_seq_one_letter_code
_entity_poly.pdbx_strand_id
1 'polypeptide(L)'
;APDDAALTALLQTGMSAPDHGAIRPWRFKVIRGDDRAKLSDLFEAAMRKRDPAVDDEMIETIRSKPLRSPLIVAIGVSVVEGHPKVPVIEQVVATACATEHFLLAAHAAGYGAVLWAGWPAFDETVRVGMGFEKKDKMIGFVYLGTPAEDPRSIARPDVRQFMKSWNGPA
;
A
#
# COMPACT_ATOMS: atom_id res chain seq x y z
N ALA A 1 -13.48 -5.27 10.76
CA ALA A 1 -12.83 -4.14 10.06
C ALA A 1 -13.42 -2.82 10.56
N PRO A 2 -12.67 -1.71 10.50
CA PRO A 2 -13.21 -0.39 10.82
C PRO A 2 -14.40 -0.05 9.90
N ASP A 3 -15.37 0.67 10.43
CA ASP A 3 -16.43 1.32 9.65
C ASP A 3 -15.87 2.52 8.86
N ASP A 4 -16.70 3.22 8.12
CA ASP A 4 -16.27 4.34 7.27
C ASP A 4 -15.75 5.53 8.07
N ALA A 5 -16.34 5.81 9.24
CA ALA A 5 -15.91 6.90 10.10
C ALA A 5 -14.52 6.61 10.70
N ALA A 6 -14.34 5.41 11.24
CA ALA A 6 -13.05 4.96 11.76
C ALA A 6 -11.98 4.91 10.67
N LEU A 7 -12.29 4.35 9.49
CA LEU A 7 -11.33 4.33 8.37
C LEU A 7 -10.93 5.74 7.95
N THR A 8 -11.89 6.65 7.85
CA THR A 8 -11.61 8.06 7.51
C THR A 8 -10.68 8.70 8.54
N ALA A 9 -10.91 8.48 9.83
CA ALA A 9 -10.05 8.99 10.89
C ALA A 9 -8.63 8.41 10.80
N LEU A 10 -8.49 7.11 10.52
CA LEU A 10 -7.20 6.46 10.32
C LEU A 10 -6.45 7.04 9.10
N LEU A 11 -7.11 7.18 7.96
CA LEU A 11 -6.50 7.77 6.76
C LEU A 11 -6.16 9.25 6.94
N GLN A 12 -6.93 9.98 7.76
CA GLN A 12 -6.68 11.39 8.05
C GLN A 12 -5.31 11.60 8.71
N THR A 13 -4.81 10.65 9.49
CA THR A 13 -3.46 10.73 10.08
C THR A 13 -2.36 10.85 9.03
N GLY A 14 -2.56 10.21 7.87
CA GLY A 14 -1.64 10.31 6.74
C GLY A 14 -1.52 11.72 6.15
N MET A 15 -2.51 12.59 6.39
CA MET A 15 -2.47 13.96 5.88
C MET A 15 -1.45 14.85 6.59
N SER A 16 -0.88 14.40 7.70
CA SER A 16 0.23 15.05 8.41
C SER A 16 1.61 14.61 7.93
N ALA A 17 1.70 13.73 6.93
CA ALA A 17 2.95 13.27 6.38
C ALA A 17 3.75 14.43 5.72
N PRO A 18 5.09 14.39 5.78
CA PRO A 18 5.92 15.35 5.05
C PRO A 18 5.60 15.34 3.55
N ASP A 19 5.35 16.50 2.98
CA ASP A 19 4.98 16.67 1.58
C ASP A 19 5.62 17.93 1.02
N HIS A 20 6.77 17.77 0.37
CA HIS A 20 7.47 18.88 -0.26
C HIS A 20 6.61 19.52 -1.35
N GLY A 21 6.42 20.82 -1.24
CA GLY A 21 5.62 21.60 -2.19
C GLY A 21 4.10 21.41 -2.06
N ALA A 22 3.62 20.74 -1.02
CA ALA A 22 2.19 20.49 -0.79
C ALA A 22 1.47 19.86 -2.00
N ILE A 23 2.13 18.90 -2.66
CA ILE A 23 1.61 18.22 -3.85
C ILE A 23 0.43 17.31 -3.52
N ARG A 24 0.39 16.75 -2.30
CA ARG A 24 -0.64 15.83 -1.83
C ARG A 24 -0.82 14.65 -2.79
N PRO A 25 0.25 13.86 -3.03
CA PRO A 25 0.28 12.87 -4.09
C PRO A 25 -0.50 11.59 -3.76
N TRP A 26 -0.79 11.34 -2.50
CA TRP A 26 -1.46 10.13 -2.03
C TRP A 26 -2.88 9.97 -2.57
N ARG A 27 -3.21 8.75 -2.96
CA ARG A 27 -4.56 8.33 -3.38
C ARG A 27 -4.88 7.00 -2.72
N PHE A 28 -6.08 6.90 -2.17
CA PHE A 28 -6.55 5.72 -1.47
C PHE A 28 -7.76 5.14 -2.20
N LYS A 29 -7.70 3.86 -2.56
CA LYS A 29 -8.83 3.11 -3.10
C LYS A 29 -9.26 2.09 -2.06
N VAL A 30 -10.47 2.24 -1.55
CA VAL A 30 -11.04 1.36 -0.51
C VAL A 30 -11.77 0.20 -1.17
N ILE A 31 -11.45 -1.03 -0.76
CA ILE A 31 -11.98 -2.27 -1.33
C ILE A 31 -12.59 -3.09 -0.21
N ARG A 32 -13.91 -3.32 -0.27
CA ARG A 32 -14.70 -4.05 0.74
C ARG A 32 -15.70 -4.99 0.08
N GLY A 33 -16.24 -5.93 0.87
CA GLY A 33 -17.33 -6.82 0.42
C GLY A 33 -16.97 -7.51 -0.90
N ASP A 34 -17.87 -7.43 -1.85
CA ASP A 34 -17.74 -8.09 -3.16
C ASP A 34 -16.66 -7.46 -4.06
N ASP A 35 -16.23 -6.22 -3.78
CA ASP A 35 -15.16 -5.60 -4.55
C ASP A 35 -13.82 -6.32 -4.36
N ARG A 36 -13.65 -7.09 -3.29
CA ARG A 36 -12.47 -7.94 -3.09
C ARG A 36 -12.41 -9.08 -4.12
N ALA A 37 -13.57 -9.63 -4.51
CA ALA A 37 -13.64 -10.62 -5.58
C ALA A 37 -13.26 -9.99 -6.94
N LYS A 38 -13.72 -8.77 -7.22
CA LYS A 38 -13.31 -8.01 -8.42
C LYS A 38 -11.79 -7.75 -8.44
N LEU A 39 -11.20 -7.48 -7.27
CA LEU A 39 -9.74 -7.35 -7.17
C LEU A 39 -9.03 -8.69 -7.43
N SER A 40 -9.61 -9.82 -6.98
CA SER A 40 -9.11 -11.17 -7.31
C SER A 40 -9.13 -11.43 -8.82
N ASP A 41 -10.21 -11.07 -9.50
CA ASP A 41 -10.34 -11.20 -10.96
C ASP A 41 -9.31 -10.31 -11.69
N LEU A 42 -9.07 -9.09 -11.19
CA LEU A 42 -8.05 -8.20 -11.74
C LEU A 42 -6.64 -8.77 -11.58
N PHE A 43 -6.32 -9.37 -10.43
CA PHE A 43 -5.03 -10.02 -10.20
C PHE A 43 -4.83 -11.24 -11.10
N GLU A 44 -5.86 -12.06 -11.29
CA GLU A 44 -5.81 -13.18 -12.24
C GLU A 44 -5.57 -12.69 -13.66
N ALA A 45 -6.33 -11.69 -14.13
CA ALA A 45 -6.17 -11.15 -15.49
C ALA A 45 -4.75 -10.59 -15.70
N ALA A 46 -4.19 -9.90 -14.71
CA ALA A 46 -2.82 -9.40 -14.76
C ALA A 46 -1.79 -10.54 -14.77
N MET A 47 -2.00 -11.60 -13.96
CA MET A 47 -1.09 -12.74 -13.92
C MET A 47 -1.09 -13.51 -15.25
N ARG A 48 -2.26 -13.81 -15.81
CA ARG A 48 -2.35 -14.49 -17.12
C ARG A 48 -1.74 -13.69 -18.27
N LYS A 49 -1.82 -12.35 -18.19
CA LYS A 49 -1.15 -11.48 -19.16
C LYS A 49 0.38 -11.48 -18.98
N ARG A 50 0.85 -11.55 -17.76
CA ARG A 50 2.28 -11.59 -17.40
C ARG A 50 2.91 -12.93 -17.74
N ASP A 51 2.20 -14.02 -17.47
CA ASP A 51 2.61 -15.39 -17.73
C ASP A 51 1.44 -16.19 -18.33
N PRO A 52 1.37 -16.28 -19.68
CA PRO A 52 0.32 -17.03 -20.34
C PRO A 52 0.35 -18.55 -20.07
N ALA A 53 1.44 -19.08 -19.54
CA ALA A 53 1.60 -20.49 -19.18
C ALA A 53 1.38 -20.76 -17.68
N VAL A 54 0.94 -19.75 -16.91
CA VAL A 54 0.69 -19.87 -15.46
C VAL A 54 -0.31 -21.01 -15.20
N ASP A 55 0.00 -21.85 -14.21
CA ASP A 55 -0.84 -22.95 -13.80
C ASP A 55 -2.02 -22.50 -12.91
N ASP A 56 -3.00 -23.38 -12.77
CA ASP A 56 -4.21 -23.08 -12.00
C ASP A 56 -3.93 -22.95 -10.50
N GLU A 57 -2.91 -23.61 -9.95
CA GLU A 57 -2.52 -23.53 -8.55
C GLU A 57 -2.01 -22.10 -8.21
N MET A 58 -1.18 -21.53 -9.07
CA MET A 58 -0.72 -20.16 -8.93
C MET A 58 -1.87 -19.17 -9.08
N ILE A 59 -2.78 -19.39 -10.02
CA ILE A 59 -3.98 -18.55 -10.18
C ILE A 59 -4.83 -18.57 -8.92
N GLU A 60 -5.11 -19.74 -8.35
CA GLU A 60 -5.87 -19.84 -7.10
C GLU A 60 -5.17 -19.12 -5.95
N THR A 61 -3.85 -19.29 -5.86
CA THR A 61 -3.02 -18.57 -4.89
C THR A 61 -3.17 -17.07 -5.01
N ILE A 62 -3.10 -16.50 -6.21
CA ILE A 62 -3.22 -15.06 -6.44
C ILE A 62 -4.64 -14.58 -6.16
N ARG A 63 -5.66 -15.31 -6.61
CA ARG A 63 -7.07 -14.98 -6.37
C ARG A 63 -7.41 -14.96 -4.88
N SER A 64 -6.79 -15.82 -4.07
CA SER A 64 -7.01 -15.87 -2.63
C SER A 64 -6.49 -14.62 -1.88
N LYS A 65 -5.50 -13.90 -2.44
CA LYS A 65 -4.84 -12.77 -1.74
C LYS A 65 -5.83 -11.69 -1.28
N PRO A 66 -6.71 -11.14 -2.13
CA PRO A 66 -7.64 -10.10 -1.70
C PRO A 66 -8.68 -10.57 -0.68
N LEU A 67 -8.89 -11.87 -0.54
CA LEU A 67 -9.89 -12.44 0.37
C LEU A 67 -9.39 -12.62 1.82
N ARG A 68 -8.09 -12.42 2.06
CA ARG A 68 -7.45 -12.64 3.38
C ARG A 68 -7.82 -11.61 4.44
N SER A 69 -8.39 -10.48 4.04
CA SER A 69 -8.77 -9.40 4.95
C SER A 69 -10.15 -8.87 4.56
N PRO A 70 -10.97 -8.44 5.51
CA PRO A 70 -12.29 -7.86 5.22
C PRO A 70 -12.22 -6.50 4.53
N LEU A 71 -11.09 -5.81 4.64
CA LEU A 71 -10.86 -4.49 4.07
C LEU A 71 -9.44 -4.40 3.51
N ILE A 72 -9.34 -3.83 2.32
CA ILE A 72 -8.07 -3.50 1.68
C ILE A 72 -8.10 -2.02 1.28
N VAL A 73 -6.98 -1.33 1.49
CA VAL A 73 -6.76 0.01 0.93
C VAL A 73 -5.59 -0.06 -0.03
N ALA A 74 -5.86 0.13 -1.32
CA ALA A 74 -4.81 0.27 -2.31
C ALA A 74 -4.26 1.71 -2.24
N ILE A 75 -2.94 1.83 -2.13
CA ILE A 75 -2.24 3.09 -1.95
C ILE A 75 -1.56 3.47 -3.26
N GLY A 76 -2.01 4.56 -3.85
CA GLY A 76 -1.46 5.12 -5.09
C GLY A 76 -0.80 6.46 -4.89
N VAL A 77 0.06 6.80 -5.83
CA VAL A 77 0.76 8.08 -5.97
C VAL A 77 0.30 8.74 -7.26
N SER A 78 -0.46 9.81 -7.17
CA SER A 78 -0.82 10.65 -8.33
C SER A 78 0.39 11.50 -8.69
N VAL A 79 1.09 11.10 -9.75
CA VAL A 79 2.38 11.68 -10.12
C VAL A 79 2.21 12.99 -10.86
N VAL A 80 2.87 14.04 -10.39
CA VAL A 80 3.09 15.29 -11.12
C VAL A 80 4.48 15.22 -11.77
N GLU A 81 4.49 14.91 -13.07
CA GLU A 81 5.73 14.86 -13.84
C GLU A 81 6.26 16.27 -14.14
N GLY A 82 7.58 16.41 -14.28
CA GLY A 82 8.23 17.67 -14.65
C GLY A 82 8.09 18.79 -13.62
N HIS A 83 7.71 18.50 -12.39
CA HIS A 83 7.63 19.53 -11.35
C HIS A 83 9.02 20.12 -11.08
N PRO A 84 9.18 21.48 -11.12
CA PRO A 84 10.51 22.10 -11.12
C PRO A 84 11.34 21.91 -9.85
N LYS A 85 10.68 21.59 -8.73
CA LYS A 85 11.33 21.46 -7.41
C LYS A 85 11.11 20.08 -6.75
N VAL A 86 10.11 19.33 -7.16
CA VAL A 86 9.71 18.10 -6.48
C VAL A 86 9.76 16.92 -7.45
N PRO A 87 10.84 16.17 -7.46
CA PRO A 87 10.98 14.99 -8.31
C PRO A 87 9.98 13.89 -7.88
N VAL A 88 9.67 12.97 -8.80
CA VAL A 88 8.71 11.88 -8.57
C VAL A 88 9.05 11.04 -7.32
N ILE A 89 10.34 10.85 -7.05
CA ILE A 89 10.76 10.07 -5.87
C ILE A 89 10.30 10.71 -4.55
N GLU A 90 10.31 12.03 -4.43
CA GLU A 90 9.83 12.71 -3.23
C GLU A 90 8.32 12.57 -3.06
N GLN A 91 7.55 12.53 -4.16
CA GLN A 91 6.12 12.27 -4.15
C GLN A 91 5.81 10.83 -3.68
N VAL A 92 6.64 9.87 -4.09
CA VAL A 92 6.56 8.48 -3.61
C VAL A 92 6.88 8.41 -2.12
N VAL A 93 7.95 9.09 -1.67
CA VAL A 93 8.34 9.15 -0.25
C VAL A 93 7.24 9.78 0.59
N ALA A 94 6.65 10.90 0.16
CA ALA A 94 5.52 11.53 0.88
C ALA A 94 4.35 10.54 1.05
N THR A 95 3.99 9.80 -0.01
CA THR A 95 2.93 8.78 0.06
C THR A 95 3.31 7.61 0.95
N ALA A 96 4.57 7.19 0.95
CA ALA A 96 5.07 6.13 1.85
C ALA A 96 5.00 6.57 3.32
N CYS A 97 5.36 7.82 3.64
CA CYS A 97 5.20 8.38 4.97
C CYS A 97 3.72 8.43 5.40
N ALA A 98 2.82 8.87 4.50
CA ALA A 98 1.39 8.87 4.79
C ALA A 98 0.85 7.45 5.04
N THR A 99 1.39 6.45 4.33
CA THR A 99 1.04 5.03 4.54
C THR A 99 1.50 4.54 5.91
N GLU A 100 2.70 4.90 6.35
CA GLU A 100 3.21 4.51 7.67
C GLU A 100 2.39 5.16 8.80
N HIS A 101 2.03 6.44 8.68
CA HIS A 101 1.12 7.08 9.65
C HIS A 101 -0.20 6.32 9.76
N PHE A 102 -0.78 5.91 8.63
CA PHE A 102 -2.00 5.11 8.60
C PHE A 102 -1.81 3.75 9.29
N LEU A 103 -0.71 3.04 9.06
CA LEU A 103 -0.41 1.75 9.68
C LEU A 103 -0.25 1.90 11.21
N LEU A 104 0.47 2.92 11.67
CA LEU A 104 0.65 3.20 13.09
C LEU A 104 -0.68 3.58 13.77
N ALA A 105 -1.50 4.40 13.12
CA ALA A 105 -2.82 4.76 13.62
C ALA A 105 -3.75 3.55 13.71
N ALA A 106 -3.74 2.66 12.70
CA ALA A 106 -4.50 1.42 12.71
C ALA A 106 -4.07 0.53 13.88
N HIS A 107 -2.77 0.37 14.10
CA HIS A 107 -2.24 -0.37 15.25
C HIS A 107 -2.66 0.25 16.59
N ALA A 108 -2.52 1.57 16.75
CA ALA A 108 -2.93 2.28 17.96
C ALA A 108 -4.44 2.17 18.26
N ALA A 109 -5.25 2.03 17.22
CA ALA A 109 -6.70 1.80 17.33
C ALA A 109 -7.09 0.33 17.51
N GLY A 110 -6.11 -0.59 17.69
CA GLY A 110 -6.36 -2.01 17.93
C GLY A 110 -6.67 -2.84 16.67
N TYR A 111 -6.43 -2.30 15.48
CA TYR A 111 -6.59 -3.05 14.23
C TYR A 111 -5.28 -3.74 13.82
N GLY A 112 -5.42 -4.92 13.21
CA GLY A 112 -4.33 -5.56 12.46
C GLY A 112 -4.21 -4.92 11.08
N ALA A 113 -3.01 -4.48 10.73
CA ALA A 113 -2.74 -3.90 9.42
C ALA A 113 -1.39 -4.40 8.89
N VAL A 114 -1.32 -4.66 7.58
CA VAL A 114 -0.08 -5.01 6.90
C VAL A 114 -0.02 -4.40 5.51
N LEU A 115 1.09 -3.75 5.19
CA LEU A 115 1.39 -3.31 3.82
C LEU A 115 1.95 -4.50 3.02
N TRP A 116 1.25 -4.86 1.95
CA TRP A 116 1.70 -5.85 0.98
C TRP A 116 2.00 -5.15 -0.35
N ALA A 117 3.25 -5.21 -0.78
CA ALA A 117 3.76 -4.57 -1.99
C ALA A 117 4.36 -5.62 -2.96
N GLY A 118 3.67 -6.72 -3.17
CA GLY A 118 4.07 -7.75 -4.13
C GLY A 118 3.99 -7.25 -5.59
N TRP A 119 4.28 -8.15 -6.54
CA TRP A 119 4.27 -7.83 -7.97
C TRP A 119 3.02 -7.07 -8.46
N PRO A 120 1.77 -7.30 -7.92
CA PRO A 120 0.59 -6.58 -8.39
C PRO A 120 0.67 -5.06 -8.18
N ALA A 121 1.41 -4.59 -7.17
CA ALA A 121 1.61 -3.16 -6.94
C ALA A 121 2.44 -2.48 -8.05
N PHE A 122 3.23 -3.26 -8.79
CA PHE A 122 4.10 -2.76 -9.87
C PHE A 122 3.58 -3.09 -11.27
N ASP A 123 2.47 -3.83 -11.36
CA ASP A 123 1.88 -4.25 -12.62
C ASP A 123 1.00 -3.15 -13.23
N GLU A 124 1.20 -2.85 -14.52
CA GLU A 124 0.43 -1.82 -15.22
C GLU A 124 -1.05 -2.19 -15.34
N THR A 125 -1.37 -3.48 -15.58
CA THR A 125 -2.76 -3.94 -15.71
C THR A 125 -3.50 -3.72 -14.40
N VAL A 126 -2.86 -4.04 -13.26
CA VAL A 126 -3.44 -3.81 -11.94
C VAL A 126 -3.60 -2.32 -11.68
N ARG A 127 -2.56 -1.52 -11.93
CA ARG A 127 -2.60 -0.07 -11.69
C ARG A 127 -3.73 0.61 -12.48
N VAL A 128 -3.83 0.32 -13.78
CA VAL A 128 -4.87 0.89 -14.65
C VAL A 128 -6.26 0.35 -14.26
N GLY A 129 -6.37 -0.96 -13.97
CA GLY A 129 -7.61 -1.57 -13.51
C GLY A 129 -8.11 -1.01 -12.18
N MET A 130 -7.20 -0.53 -11.32
CA MET A 130 -7.55 0.21 -10.10
C MET A 130 -7.94 1.68 -10.37
N GLY A 131 -7.94 2.14 -11.62
CA GLY A 131 -8.30 3.50 -12.01
C GLY A 131 -7.20 4.54 -11.72
N PHE A 132 -5.93 4.13 -11.71
CA PHE A 132 -4.78 5.02 -11.71
C PHE A 132 -4.31 5.26 -13.15
N GLU A 133 -3.70 6.42 -13.39
CA GLU A 133 -3.10 6.73 -14.69
C GLU A 133 -1.79 5.93 -14.92
N LYS A 134 -1.37 5.82 -16.19
CA LYS A 134 -0.11 5.12 -16.53
C LYS A 134 1.13 5.71 -15.87
N LYS A 135 1.16 7.05 -15.69
CA LYS A 135 2.25 7.76 -15.03
C LYS A 135 2.29 7.56 -13.52
N ASP A 136 1.12 7.24 -12.90
CA ASP A 136 1.01 7.06 -11.47
C ASP A 136 1.83 5.87 -10.97
N LYS A 137 2.07 5.83 -9.68
CA LYS A 137 2.75 4.72 -9.00
C LYS A 137 1.82 4.12 -7.96
N MET A 138 2.14 2.93 -7.49
CA MET A 138 1.50 2.34 -6.32
C MET A 138 2.56 2.04 -5.27
N ILE A 139 2.19 2.25 -4.00
CA ILE A 139 2.99 1.82 -2.84
C ILE A 139 2.68 0.36 -2.54
N GLY A 140 1.41 -0.04 -2.61
CA GLY A 140 0.95 -1.38 -2.31
C GLY A 140 -0.49 -1.41 -1.86
N PHE A 141 -0.82 -2.49 -1.16
CA PHE A 141 -2.14 -2.76 -0.61
C PHE A 141 -2.04 -2.91 0.91
N VAL A 142 -2.75 -2.09 1.66
CA VAL A 142 -2.86 -2.26 3.12
C VAL A 142 -4.05 -3.16 3.39
N TYR A 143 -3.78 -4.35 3.92
CA TYR A 143 -4.79 -5.27 4.44
C TYR A 143 -5.12 -4.87 5.86
N LEU A 144 -6.39 -4.69 6.17
CA LEU A 144 -6.85 -4.13 7.44
C LEU A 144 -8.04 -4.91 7.99
N GLY A 145 -7.99 -5.27 9.27
CA GLY A 145 -9.06 -5.98 9.95
C GLY A 145 -8.88 -6.02 11.45
N THR A 146 -9.86 -6.56 12.16
CA THR A 146 -9.72 -6.91 13.57
C THR A 146 -8.85 -8.18 13.65
N PRO A 147 -7.76 -8.20 14.43
CA PRO A 147 -6.98 -9.41 14.63
C PRO A 147 -7.84 -10.54 15.20
N ALA A 148 -7.71 -11.75 14.66
CA ALA A 148 -8.36 -12.94 15.21
C ALA A 148 -7.61 -13.48 16.44
N GLU A 149 -6.31 -13.22 16.52
CA GLU A 149 -5.40 -13.62 17.59
C GLU A 149 -4.47 -12.47 17.92
N ASP A 150 -3.85 -12.52 19.10
CA ASP A 150 -2.80 -11.56 19.45
C ASP A 150 -1.64 -11.61 18.44
N PRO A 151 -1.15 -10.45 18.00
CA PRO A 151 -0.08 -10.40 17.03
C PRO A 151 1.18 -11.09 17.58
N ARG A 152 1.79 -11.93 16.75
CA ARG A 152 3.06 -12.60 17.13
C ARG A 152 4.13 -11.55 17.39
N SER A 153 4.85 -11.73 18.49
CA SER A 153 6.06 -10.93 18.73
C SER A 153 7.12 -11.25 17.69
N ILE A 154 7.56 -10.23 16.97
CA ILE A 154 8.64 -10.32 15.98
C ILE A 154 9.86 -9.61 16.55
N ALA A 155 10.98 -10.33 16.67
CA ALA A 155 12.23 -9.71 17.07
C ALA A 155 12.63 -8.60 16.09
N ARG A 156 12.92 -7.43 16.60
CA ARG A 156 13.38 -6.29 15.81
C ARG A 156 14.89 -6.17 15.91
N PRO A 157 15.61 -5.84 14.83
CA PRO A 157 17.04 -5.63 14.89
C PRO A 157 17.35 -4.41 15.76
N ASP A 158 18.55 -4.42 16.36
CA ASP A 158 19.05 -3.26 17.09
C ASP A 158 19.39 -2.12 16.10
N VAL A 159 18.83 -0.95 16.33
CA VAL A 159 19.05 0.25 15.48
C VAL A 159 20.53 0.61 15.35
N ARG A 160 21.36 0.27 16.35
CA ARG A 160 22.83 0.50 16.32
C ARG A 160 23.53 -0.19 15.17
N GLN A 161 22.96 -1.25 14.61
CA GLN A 161 23.49 -1.92 13.40
C GLN A 161 23.36 -1.06 12.14
N PHE A 162 22.47 -0.08 12.13
CA PHE A 162 22.13 0.78 10.99
C PHE A 162 22.50 2.24 11.21
N MET A 163 22.98 2.59 12.42
CA MET A 163 23.32 3.95 12.82
C MET A 163 24.83 4.14 12.83
N LYS A 164 25.32 5.15 12.12
CA LYS A 164 26.73 5.57 12.16
C LYS A 164 26.81 7.07 12.30
N SER A 165 27.79 7.55 13.10
CA SER A 165 28.08 8.97 13.16
C SER A 165 28.70 9.42 11.83
N TRP A 166 28.21 10.52 11.28
CA TRP A 166 28.84 11.15 10.13
C TRP A 166 29.93 12.11 10.63
N ASN A 167 31.19 11.88 10.26
CA ASN A 167 32.35 12.64 10.72
C ASN A 167 32.94 13.54 9.60
N GLY A 168 32.14 13.85 8.58
CA GLY A 168 32.58 14.66 7.43
C GLY A 168 32.96 13.81 6.21
N PRO A 169 33.30 14.46 5.09
CA PRO A 169 33.81 13.77 3.89
C PRO A 169 35.10 13.01 4.20
N ALA A 170 35.28 11.85 3.58
CA ALA A 170 36.50 11.07 3.64
C ALA A 170 37.59 11.72 2.77
#